data_7a2ad3b0b127bebfa2595251083b058d
#
_entry.id   7a2ad3b0b127bebfa2595251083b058d
#
_cell.length_a   1.000
_cell.length_b   1.000
_cell.length_c   1.000
_cell.angle_alpha   90.00
_cell.angle_beta   90.00
_cell.angle_gamma   90.00
#
_symmetry.space_group_name_H-M   'P 1'
#
loop_
_entity.id
_entity.type
_entity.pdbx_description
1 polymer ?
#
loop_
_entity_poly.entity_id
_entity_poly.type
_entity_poly.pdbx_seq_one_letter_code
_entity_poly.pdbx_strand_id
1 'polypeptide(L)' 'MPETIAMITRLIVARPLCAICIAERAGLSPLDLEPYFARIRASIAVFHEDSDRCRECGIVGKVYSLDRLPL' A
#
# COMPACT_ATOMS: atom_id res chain seq x y z
N MET A 1 4.97 1.83 -16.43
CA MET A 1 4.49 1.24 -15.17
C MET A 1 3.02 0.90 -15.28
N PRO A 2 2.58 -0.28 -14.85
CA PRO A 2 1.16 -0.59 -14.85
C PRO A 2 0.37 0.40 -14.02
N GLU A 3 -0.80 0.76 -14.53
CA GLU A 3 -1.68 1.71 -13.89
C GLU A 3 -2.06 1.29 -12.46
N THR A 4 -2.23 -0.01 -12.24
CA THR A 4 -2.56 -0.55 -10.92
C THR A 4 -1.49 -0.25 -9.88
N ILE A 5 -0.22 -0.41 -10.25
CA ILE A 5 0.89 -0.10 -9.34
C ILE A 5 0.90 1.39 -9.00
N ALA A 6 0.69 2.25 -9.99
CA ALA A 6 0.64 3.68 -9.77
C ALA A 6 -0.51 4.06 -8.83
N MET A 7 -1.66 3.41 -8.98
CA MET A 7 -2.82 3.63 -8.11
C MET A 7 -2.51 3.22 -6.67
N ILE A 8 -1.93 2.03 -6.47
CA ILE A 8 -1.59 1.54 -5.13
C ILE A 8 -0.60 2.48 -4.45
N THR A 9 0.45 2.89 -5.16
CA THR A 9 1.46 3.77 -4.56
C THR A 9 0.85 5.10 -4.15
N ARG A 10 -0.04 5.67 -4.94
CA ARG A 10 -0.72 6.91 -4.58
C ARG A 10 -1.59 6.77 -3.35
N LEU A 11 -2.25 5.62 -3.20
CA LEU A 11 -3.13 5.38 -2.05
C LEU A 11 -2.37 5.35 -0.73
N ILE A 12 -1.16 4.80 -0.74
CA ILE A 12 -0.42 4.55 0.50
C ILE A 12 0.67 5.57 0.80
N VAL A 13 0.88 6.57 -0.06
CA VAL A 13 1.84 7.65 0.23
C VAL A 13 1.37 8.42 1.46
N ALA A 14 2.18 8.40 2.52
CA ALA A 14 1.91 9.04 3.81
C ALA A 14 0.57 8.60 4.44
N ARG A 15 0.03 7.45 4.03
CA ARG A 15 -1.25 6.91 4.55
C ARG A 15 -1.15 5.41 4.72
N PRO A 16 -0.91 4.91 5.93
CA PRO A 16 -0.91 3.47 6.17
C PRO A 16 -2.31 2.89 5.94
N LEU A 17 -2.41 1.90 5.06
CA LEU A 17 -3.67 1.21 4.76
C LEU A 17 -3.47 -0.29 4.86
N CYS A 18 -4.50 -1.00 5.33
CA CYS A 18 -4.46 -2.46 5.34
C CYS A 18 -4.68 -3.02 3.93
N ALA A 19 -4.29 -4.28 3.73
CA ALA A 19 -4.40 -4.91 2.41
C ALA A 19 -5.83 -4.91 1.88
N ILE A 20 -6.82 -5.12 2.74
CA ILE A 20 -8.22 -5.15 2.33
C ILE A 20 -8.65 -3.80 1.76
N CYS A 21 -8.31 -2.71 2.43
CA CYS A 21 -8.66 -1.37 1.95
C CYS A 21 -7.95 -1.03 0.65
N ILE A 22 -6.67 -1.39 0.53
CA ILE A 22 -5.91 -1.19 -0.70
C ILE A 22 -6.56 -1.97 -1.85
N ALA A 23 -6.90 -3.23 -1.61
CA ALA A 23 -7.51 -4.08 -2.63
C ALA A 23 -8.86 -3.51 -3.10
N GLU A 24 -9.70 -3.07 -2.18
CA GLU A 24 -11.00 -2.49 -2.51
C GLU A 24 -10.84 -1.24 -3.38
N ARG A 25 -9.90 -0.37 -3.02
CA ARG A 25 -9.66 0.86 -3.77
C ARG A 25 -9.08 0.58 -5.16
N ALA A 26 -8.25 -0.46 -5.27
CA ALA A 26 -7.61 -0.82 -6.53
C ALA A 26 -8.48 -1.73 -7.40
N GLY A 27 -9.61 -2.22 -6.88
CA GLY A 27 -10.45 -3.15 -7.61
C GLY A 27 -9.88 -4.56 -7.71
N LEU A 28 -9.10 -4.96 -6.70
CA LEU A 28 -8.41 -6.25 -6.67
C LEU A 28 -8.83 -7.06 -5.47
N SER A 29 -8.55 -8.37 -5.51
CA SER A 29 -8.63 -9.24 -4.34
C SER A 29 -7.38 -9.01 -3.47
N PRO A 30 -7.49 -9.11 -2.13
CA PRO A 30 -6.30 -9.02 -1.27
C PRO A 30 -5.20 -10.02 -1.63
N LEU A 31 -5.56 -11.19 -2.15
CA LEU A 31 -4.58 -12.20 -2.56
C LEU A 31 -3.78 -11.77 -3.78
N ASP A 32 -4.31 -10.87 -4.59
CA ASP A 32 -3.66 -10.40 -5.80
C ASP A 32 -2.67 -9.25 -5.54
N LEU A 33 -2.61 -8.74 -4.32
CA LEU A 33 -1.76 -7.61 -3.98
C LEU A 33 -0.28 -7.98 -3.85
N GLU A 34 0.02 -9.20 -3.42
CA GLU A 34 1.40 -9.59 -3.12
C GLU A 34 2.38 -9.37 -4.28
N PRO A 35 2.06 -9.74 -5.54
CA PRO A 35 2.95 -9.44 -6.65
C PRO A 35 3.19 -7.95 -6.85
N TYR A 36 2.17 -7.13 -6.61
CA TYR A 36 2.33 -5.67 -6.72
C TYR A 36 3.20 -5.12 -5.61
N PHE A 37 3.01 -5.59 -4.39
CA PHE A 37 3.85 -5.17 -3.27
C PHE A 37 5.31 -5.56 -3.50
N ALA A 38 5.56 -6.76 -4.03
CA ALA A 38 6.91 -7.19 -4.35
C ALA A 38 7.58 -6.25 -5.35
N ARG A 39 6.85 -5.82 -6.37
CA ARG A 39 7.36 -4.87 -7.36
C ARG A 39 7.65 -3.51 -6.75
N ILE A 40 6.74 -3.03 -5.91
CA ILE A 40 6.92 -1.74 -5.23
C ILE A 40 8.13 -1.79 -4.32
N ARG A 41 8.27 -2.88 -3.55
CA ARG A 41 9.39 -3.08 -2.64
C ARG A 41 10.72 -3.09 -3.38
N ALA A 42 10.76 -3.69 -4.57
CA ALA A 42 11.96 -3.77 -5.38
C ALA A 42 12.35 -2.44 -6.01
N SER A 43 11.35 -1.58 -6.26
CA SER A 43 11.55 -0.31 -6.99
C SER A 43 11.65 0.90 -6.07
N ILE A 44 11.03 0.84 -4.88
CA ILE A 44 10.88 1.98 -3.99
C ILE A 44 11.40 1.61 -2.60
N ALA A 45 12.51 2.26 -2.18
CA ALA A 45 13.17 1.95 -0.92
C ALA A 45 12.38 2.41 0.31
N VAL A 46 11.41 3.29 0.14
CA VAL A 46 10.63 3.87 1.24
C VAL A 46 9.31 3.14 1.50
N PHE A 47 9.18 1.92 0.98
CA PHE A 47 8.00 1.09 1.22
C PHE A 47 8.10 0.44 2.61
N HIS A 48 7.05 0.62 3.42
CA HIS A 48 6.99 0.12 4.79
C HIS A 48 5.83 -0.85 4.98
N GLU A 49 6.07 -1.88 5.78
CA GLU A 49 5.06 -2.81 6.26
C GLU A 49 5.15 -2.80 7.79
N ASP A 50 4.16 -2.21 8.44
CA ASP A 50 4.18 -2.02 9.89
C ASP A 50 2.88 -2.50 10.51
N SER A 51 2.90 -2.71 11.83
CA SER A 51 1.68 -2.93 12.60
C SER A 51 1.20 -1.58 13.11
N ASP A 52 0.06 -1.14 12.61
CA ASP A 52 -0.51 0.16 12.95
C ASP A 52 -1.99 0.15 12.63
N ARG A 53 -2.65 1.27 12.85
CA ARG A 53 -4.05 1.43 12.52
C ARG A 53 -4.21 1.83 11.06
N CYS A 54 -5.09 1.12 10.35
CA CYS A 54 -5.44 1.50 8.99
C CYS A 54 -6.16 2.85 8.99
N ARG A 55 -5.72 3.75 8.12
CA ARG A 55 -6.32 5.10 8.05
C ARG A 55 -7.71 5.11 7.41
N GLU A 56 -8.09 4.04 6.74
CA GLU A 56 -9.40 3.95 6.09
C GLU A 56 -10.43 3.28 6.98
N CYS A 57 -10.16 2.07 7.46
CA CYS A 57 -11.13 1.30 8.22
C CYS A 57 -10.89 1.28 9.72
N GLY A 58 -9.73 1.75 10.19
CA GLY A 58 -9.41 1.81 11.60
C GLY A 58 -8.98 0.51 12.25
N ILE A 59 -8.90 -0.58 11.50
CA ILE A 59 -8.47 -1.87 12.05
C ILE A 59 -6.97 -1.78 12.39
N VAL A 60 -6.62 -2.28 13.57
CA VAL A 60 -5.21 -2.38 13.99
C VAL A 60 -4.66 -3.70 13.49
N GLY A 61 -3.56 -3.64 12.74
CA GLY A 61 -2.94 -4.82 12.18
C GLY A 61 -1.88 -4.42 11.17
N LYS A 62 -1.57 -5.32 10.25
CA LYS A 62 -0.55 -5.07 9.24
C LYS A 62 -1.04 -4.03 8.24
N VAL A 63 -0.29 -2.96 8.09
CA VAL A 63 -0.57 -1.89 7.15
C VAL A 63 0.63 -1.64 6.25
N TYR A 64 0.37 -1.04 5.10
CA TYR A 64 1.39 -0.75 4.10
C TYR A 64 1.39 0.75 3.81
N SER A 65 2.58 1.32 3.70
CA SER A 65 2.69 2.75 3.43
C SER A 65 3.99 3.07 2.71
N LEU A 66 4.02 4.26 2.13
CA LEU A 66 5.24 4.84 1.55
C LEU A 66 5.53 6.14 2.28
N ASP A 67 6.81 6.37 2.56
CA ASP A 67 7.22 7.66 3.09
C ASP A 67 7.10 8.71 2.00
N ARG A 68 6.70 9.92 2.41
CA ARG A 68 6.70 11.07 1.51
C ARG A 68 8.16 11.46 1.27
N LEU A 69 8.56 11.53 -0.01
CA LEU A 69 9.91 11.94 -0.34
C LEU A 69 10.12 13.40 0.01
N PRO A 70 11.22 13.76 0.67
CA PRO A 70 11.55 15.17 0.88
C PRO A 70 11.90 15.80 -0.46
N LEU A 71 11.38 16.95 -0.72
CA LEU A 71 11.67 17.72 -1.92
C LEU A 71 12.73 18.77 -1.65
#